data_bca56d2b4db4689acd89f36be8d24840
#
_entry.id   bca56d2b4db4689acd89f36be8d24840
#
_cell.length_a   1.000
_cell.length_b   1.000
_cell.length_c   1.000
_cell.angle_alpha   90.00
_cell.angle_beta   90.00
_cell.angle_gamma   90.00
#
_symmetry.space_group_name_H-M   'P 1'
#
loop_
_entity.id
_entity.type
_entity.pdbx_description
1 polymer ?
#
loop_
_entity_poly.entity_id
_entity_poly.type
_entity_poly.pdbx_seq_one_letter_code
_entity_poly.pdbx_strand_id
1 'polypeptide(L)'
;MKIEEAITYAIMSDGHGKTTDPEVSPMKRGNRLPPEGAILGRGRSFQSDGRTLCCAGLCCDLPISFDLYQRGGENTCDAMTPSLQNYIESEILPQYEAFDAAHQRDHADSVIRQSLALAEHYDVNKDMVYAIAAYHDTGLVVDRKTHHLESGRIIREDARLLEWFTPEEIEVMAQAAEDHRASSDHEPRSIYGKIVAEADRLIDTDTILRRTVQYGFAHYPEMSREEQIARAIAHLHEKYAEGGYLKLWIPESPNAGRLRELWALIRREDELLLRVENIYDEIKI
;
A
#
# COMPACT_ATOMS: atom_id res chain seq x y z
N MET A 1 -32.68 -13.33 18.49
CA MET A 1 -31.39 -13.89 18.05
C MET A 1 -30.31 -13.12 18.79
N LYS A 2 -29.43 -13.78 19.53
CA LYS A 2 -28.35 -13.08 20.21
C LYS A 2 -27.34 -12.57 19.17
N ILE A 3 -26.68 -11.45 19.43
CA ILE A 3 -25.68 -10.84 18.51
C ILE A 3 -24.63 -11.86 18.07
N GLU A 4 -24.19 -12.76 18.98
CA GLU A 4 -23.27 -13.85 18.70
C GLU A 4 -23.77 -14.83 17.62
N GLU A 5 -25.07 -15.13 17.56
CA GLU A 5 -25.65 -16.01 16.55
C GLU A 5 -25.74 -15.32 15.18
N ALA A 6 -26.00 -14.01 15.17
CA ALA A 6 -26.03 -13.22 13.94
C ALA A 6 -24.60 -13.01 13.35
N ILE A 7 -23.59 -12.81 14.20
CA ILE A 7 -22.19 -12.72 13.79
C ILE A 7 -21.73 -14.06 13.20
N THR A 8 -22.06 -15.18 13.83
CA THR A 8 -21.72 -16.51 13.32
C THR A 8 -22.38 -16.80 11.98
N TYR A 9 -23.63 -16.38 11.79
CA TYR A 9 -24.35 -16.53 10.53
C TYR A 9 -23.76 -15.67 9.40
N ALA A 10 -23.42 -14.42 9.70
CA ALA A 10 -22.81 -13.50 8.73
C ALA A 10 -21.40 -13.99 8.29
N ILE A 11 -20.59 -14.53 9.20
CA ILE A 11 -19.28 -15.11 8.87
C ILE A 11 -19.41 -16.35 7.99
N MET A 12 -20.47 -17.15 8.18
CA MET A 12 -20.73 -18.34 7.36
C MET A 12 -21.29 -18.01 5.97
N SER A 13 -21.98 -16.88 5.80
CA SER A 13 -22.54 -16.47 4.51
C SER A 13 -21.54 -15.79 3.58
N ASP A 14 -20.49 -15.17 4.10
CA ASP A 14 -19.39 -14.58 3.31
C ASP A 14 -18.31 -15.62 2.91
N GLY A 15 -18.47 -16.87 3.37
CA GLY A 15 -17.59 -17.98 3.02
C GLY A 15 -17.71 -18.33 1.54
N HIS A 16 -16.72 -17.97 0.77
CA HIS A 16 -16.54 -18.39 -0.62
C HIS A 16 -16.75 -19.88 -0.76
N GLY A 17 -17.81 -20.26 -1.49
CA GLY A 17 -18.05 -21.63 -1.88
C GLY A 17 -16.86 -22.23 -2.63
N LYS A 18 -16.01 -22.93 -1.92
CA LYS A 18 -15.17 -23.97 -2.48
C LYS A 18 -16.03 -25.24 -2.51
N THR A 19 -16.60 -25.52 -3.66
CA THR A 19 -17.08 -26.86 -3.98
C THR A 19 -15.88 -27.79 -4.00
N THR A 20 -15.72 -28.56 -2.95
CA THR A 20 -14.85 -29.74 -2.96
C THR A 20 -15.63 -30.89 -3.55
N ASP A 21 -15.30 -31.28 -4.78
CA ASP A 21 -15.68 -32.61 -5.28
C ASP A 21 -14.84 -33.67 -4.51
N PRO A 22 -15.47 -34.71 -3.99
CA PRO A 22 -14.79 -35.82 -3.38
C PRO A 22 -14.49 -36.91 -4.41
N GLU A 23 -13.35 -37.54 -4.23
CA GLU A 23 -12.85 -38.76 -4.87
C GLU A 23 -11.79 -38.60 -5.95
N VAL A 24 -10.55 -38.79 -5.54
CA VAL A 24 -9.66 -39.86 -6.05
C VAL A 24 -8.63 -40.19 -4.99
N SER A 25 -8.65 -41.44 -4.53
CA SER A 25 -7.72 -42.07 -3.58
C SER A 25 -6.40 -42.52 -4.24
N PRO A 26 -5.43 -43.07 -3.50
CA PRO A 26 -4.03 -42.67 -3.54
C PRO A 26 -3.12 -43.64 -4.33
N MET A 27 -1.99 -43.12 -4.84
CA MET A 27 -0.87 -43.99 -5.20
C MET A 27 0.42 -43.65 -4.46
N LYS A 28 1.00 -44.72 -3.97
CA LYS A 28 2.15 -44.83 -3.08
C LYS A 28 3.49 -44.62 -3.76
N ARG A 29 4.44 -44.12 -2.95
CA ARG A 29 5.85 -44.47 -2.80
C ARG A 29 6.85 -44.07 -3.87
N GLY A 30 7.95 -43.49 -3.38
CA GLY A 30 9.24 -43.46 -4.02
C GLY A 30 10.27 -42.63 -3.26
N ASN A 31 10.83 -43.21 -2.20
CA ASN A 31 12.08 -42.77 -1.55
C ASN A 31 13.22 -42.68 -2.55
N ARG A 32 14.05 -41.63 -2.48
CA ARG A 32 15.51 -41.74 -2.44
C ARG A 32 16.16 -40.39 -2.15
N LEU A 33 16.88 -40.33 -1.06
CA LEU A 33 18.02 -39.41 -0.84
C LEU A 33 19.25 -39.98 -1.52
N PRO A 34 20.17 -39.19 -1.98
CA PRO A 34 21.60 -39.52 -1.96
C PRO A 34 22.46 -38.37 -1.39
N PRO A 35 23.80 -38.60 -1.31
CA PRO A 35 24.46 -38.57 -0.03
C PRO A 35 25.37 -37.34 0.14
N GLU A 36 25.87 -37.21 1.36
CA GLU A 36 26.92 -36.31 1.81
C GLU A 36 28.24 -36.48 0.98
N GLY A 37 28.88 -35.34 0.75
CA GLY A 37 30.25 -35.26 0.27
C GLY A 37 30.88 -33.94 0.70
N ALA A 38 31.59 -33.98 1.81
CA ALA A 38 32.44 -32.95 2.34
C ALA A 38 33.67 -32.71 1.48
N ILE A 39 34.12 -31.45 1.31
CA ILE A 39 35.52 -31.11 1.21
C ILE A 39 35.79 -29.76 1.85
N LEU A 40 36.69 -29.79 2.80
CA LEU A 40 37.37 -28.72 3.51
C LEU A 40 38.32 -27.94 2.60
N GLY A 41 38.37 -26.61 2.74
CA GLY A 41 39.38 -25.77 2.11
C GLY A 41 39.57 -24.45 2.83
N ARG A 42 40.30 -24.48 3.90
CA ARG A 42 41.22 -23.52 4.56
C ARG A 42 41.30 -22.10 4.01
N GLY A 43 41.23 -21.23 4.97
CA GLY A 43 41.36 -19.79 4.99
C GLY A 43 42.71 -19.21 4.53
N ARG A 44 42.67 -17.90 4.32
CA ARG A 44 43.77 -16.96 4.57
C ARG A 44 43.21 -15.60 4.91
N SER A 45 43.51 -15.20 6.13
CA SER A 45 43.52 -13.84 6.61
C SER A 45 44.61 -13.06 5.92
N PHE A 46 44.33 -11.81 5.53
CA PHE A 46 45.38 -10.84 5.24
C PHE A 46 45.08 -9.55 6.01
N GLN A 47 45.89 -9.32 7.06
CA GLN A 47 46.11 -8.03 7.71
C GLN A 47 47.32 -7.39 7.07
N SER A 48 47.29 -6.08 6.82
CA SER A 48 48.43 -5.15 6.90
C SER A 48 47.95 -3.76 6.53
N ASP A 49 47.99 -2.88 7.44
CA ASP A 49 49.02 -1.91 7.79
C ASP A 49 48.92 -0.63 6.97
N GLY A 50 48.57 0.40 7.73
CA GLY A 50 48.61 1.79 7.30
C GLY A 50 50.08 2.25 7.01
N ARG A 51 50.21 3.12 6.01
CA ARG A 51 51.23 4.18 5.97
C ARG A 51 50.78 5.32 5.06
N THR A 52 50.67 6.45 5.69
CA THR A 52 50.70 7.78 5.11
C THR A 52 52.05 8.01 4.43
N LEU A 53 52.06 8.52 3.22
CA LEU A 53 53.22 9.12 2.59
C LEU A 53 52.83 10.44 1.93
N CYS A 54 53.22 11.52 2.60
CA CYS A 54 53.35 12.84 1.99
C CYS A 54 54.56 12.84 1.06
N CYS A 55 54.38 13.30 -0.18
CA CYS A 55 55.49 13.80 -0.99
C CYS A 55 55.14 15.17 -1.53
N ALA A 56 55.95 16.10 -1.09
CA ALA A 56 55.97 17.50 -1.49
C ALA A 56 56.64 17.67 -2.87
N GLY A 57 56.12 18.63 -3.65
CA GLY A 57 56.93 19.46 -4.54
C GLY A 57 56.99 19.03 -5.97
N LEU A 58 56.33 19.82 -6.84
CA LEU A 58 56.94 20.51 -7.98
C LEU A 58 55.88 21.39 -8.64
N CYS A 59 56.14 22.71 -8.63
CA CYS A 59 55.42 23.74 -9.33
C CYS A 59 55.54 23.54 -10.84
N CYS A 60 54.45 23.63 -11.58
CA CYS A 60 54.41 24.09 -12.97
C CYS A 60 53.23 25.03 -13.13
N ASP A 61 53.51 26.29 -13.33
CA ASP A 61 52.57 27.36 -13.67
C ASP A 61 51.95 27.13 -15.05
N LEU A 62 50.65 26.99 -15.08
CA LEU A 62 49.82 27.24 -16.26
C LEU A 62 48.57 28.00 -15.80
N PRO A 63 48.17 29.08 -16.48
CA PRO A 63 46.99 29.83 -16.11
C PRO A 63 45.73 29.03 -16.50
N ILE A 64 45.10 28.41 -15.51
CA ILE A 64 43.77 27.86 -15.71
C ILE A 64 42.78 29.02 -15.56
N SER A 65 42.11 29.31 -16.63
CA SER A 65 40.99 30.22 -16.74
C SER A 65 39.97 30.01 -15.63
N PHE A 66 39.75 31.09 -14.87
CA PHE A 66 38.89 31.16 -13.69
C PHE A 66 37.41 31.37 -14.09
N ASP A 67 36.87 30.49 -14.96
CA ASP A 67 35.51 30.69 -15.53
C ASP A 67 34.63 29.45 -15.46
N LEU A 68 34.87 28.52 -14.51
CA LEU A 68 34.05 27.30 -14.39
C LEU A 68 33.57 27.01 -12.94
N TYR A 69 33.53 28.03 -12.09
CA TYR A 69 33.06 27.85 -10.70
C TYR A 69 31.93 28.82 -10.35
N GLN A 70 30.95 28.97 -11.24
CA GLN A 70 29.63 29.53 -10.93
C GLN A 70 28.53 28.73 -11.58
N ARG A 71 28.49 27.46 -11.28
CA ARG A 71 27.20 26.74 -11.20
C ARG A 71 27.05 26.38 -9.73
N GLY A 72 26.54 27.35 -8.98
CA GLY A 72 25.92 27.11 -7.70
C GLY A 72 24.78 26.12 -7.97
N GLY A 73 25.01 24.85 -7.66
CA GLY A 73 23.95 23.89 -7.49
C GLY A 73 23.14 24.35 -6.29
N GLU A 74 22.09 25.13 -6.51
CA GLU A 74 20.99 25.18 -5.57
C GLU A 74 20.56 23.72 -5.41
N ASN A 75 20.62 23.21 -4.20
CA ASN A 75 20.02 21.94 -3.81
C ASN A 75 18.50 22.06 -4.02
N THR A 76 18.05 21.81 -5.25
CA THR A 76 16.62 21.68 -5.60
C THR A 76 16.15 20.23 -5.40
N CYS A 77 16.60 19.59 -4.30
CA CYS A 77 16.20 18.21 -4.00
C CYS A 77 14.75 18.07 -3.50
N ASP A 78 13.98 19.17 -3.40
CA ASP A 78 12.64 19.14 -2.79
C ASP A 78 11.47 19.46 -3.75
N ALA A 79 11.75 19.96 -4.95
CA ALA A 79 10.66 20.31 -5.88
C ALA A 79 10.41 19.15 -6.84
N MET A 80 9.15 18.69 -6.86
CA MET A 80 8.68 17.69 -7.82
C MET A 80 8.90 18.13 -9.26
N THR A 81 9.19 17.18 -10.15
CA THR A 81 9.43 17.45 -11.57
C THR A 81 8.16 18.00 -12.26
N PRO A 82 8.13 19.28 -12.73
CA PRO A 82 6.90 19.89 -13.23
C PRO A 82 6.31 19.19 -14.46
N SER A 83 7.14 18.60 -15.32
CA SER A 83 6.66 17.87 -16.50
C SER A 83 5.97 16.56 -16.12
N LEU A 84 6.44 15.86 -15.08
CA LEU A 84 5.79 14.70 -14.53
C LEU A 84 4.44 15.06 -13.88
N GLN A 85 4.40 16.13 -13.10
CA GLN A 85 3.16 16.62 -12.50
C GLN A 85 2.11 16.93 -13.56
N ASN A 86 2.48 17.71 -14.58
CA ASN A 86 1.57 18.04 -15.68
C ASN A 86 1.03 16.79 -16.38
N TYR A 87 1.88 15.80 -16.62
CA TYR A 87 1.46 14.54 -17.24
C TYR A 87 0.45 13.79 -16.36
N ILE A 88 0.77 13.61 -15.10
CA ILE A 88 -0.11 12.89 -14.16
C ILE A 88 -1.44 13.61 -13.98
N GLU A 89 -1.43 14.94 -13.87
CA GLU A 89 -2.64 15.72 -13.70
C GLU A 89 -3.53 15.76 -14.95
N SER A 90 -2.94 15.71 -16.16
CA SER A 90 -3.71 15.75 -17.42
C SER A 90 -4.18 14.38 -17.90
N GLU A 91 -3.43 13.31 -17.65
CA GLU A 91 -3.67 11.99 -18.25
C GLU A 91 -4.09 10.90 -17.26
N ILE A 92 -3.61 10.98 -16.03
CA ILE A 92 -3.83 9.89 -15.06
C ILE A 92 -4.97 10.22 -14.10
N LEU A 93 -4.90 11.34 -13.43
CA LEU A 93 -5.89 11.71 -12.41
C LEU A 93 -7.31 11.92 -12.96
N PRO A 94 -7.53 12.38 -14.21
CA PRO A 94 -8.89 12.44 -14.77
C PRO A 94 -9.59 11.09 -14.89
N GLN A 95 -8.84 9.97 -14.95
CA GLN A 95 -9.42 8.63 -15.01
C GLN A 95 -10.25 8.28 -13.76
N TYR A 96 -9.92 8.88 -12.62
CA TYR A 96 -10.62 8.70 -11.36
C TYR A 96 -12.05 9.22 -11.35
N GLU A 97 -12.43 10.11 -12.27
CA GLU A 97 -13.80 10.60 -12.41
C GLU A 97 -14.78 9.50 -12.84
N ALA A 98 -14.29 8.43 -13.44
CA ALA A 98 -15.09 7.29 -13.89
C ALA A 98 -15.29 6.22 -12.79
N PHE A 99 -14.62 6.33 -11.64
CA PHE A 99 -14.66 5.32 -10.59
C PHE A 99 -15.82 5.56 -9.61
N ASP A 100 -16.06 4.59 -8.74
CA ASP A 100 -17.10 4.70 -7.72
C ASP A 100 -16.80 5.81 -6.70
N ALA A 101 -17.82 6.25 -5.95
CA ALA A 101 -17.72 7.36 -5.02
C ALA A 101 -16.63 7.23 -3.94
N ALA A 102 -16.11 6.03 -3.70
CA ALA A 102 -15.05 5.79 -2.72
C ALA A 102 -13.64 5.99 -3.30
N HIS A 103 -13.51 5.97 -4.63
CA HIS A 103 -12.23 6.00 -5.35
C HIS A 103 -12.19 7.13 -6.40
N GLN A 104 -12.85 8.25 -6.12
CA GLN A 104 -12.84 9.43 -6.97
C GLN A 104 -11.55 10.26 -6.80
N ARG A 105 -11.43 11.32 -7.57
CA ARG A 105 -10.26 12.21 -7.63
C ARG A 105 -9.81 12.70 -6.25
N ASP A 106 -10.73 13.04 -5.37
CA ASP A 106 -10.44 13.52 -4.01
C ASP A 106 -9.76 12.45 -3.14
N HIS A 107 -10.08 11.16 -3.35
CA HIS A 107 -9.35 10.05 -2.73
C HIS A 107 -7.89 10.01 -3.23
N ALA A 108 -7.67 10.01 -4.54
CA ALA A 108 -6.33 10.01 -5.12
C ALA A 108 -5.49 11.21 -4.63
N ASP A 109 -6.06 12.41 -4.64
CA ASP A 109 -5.43 13.62 -4.12
C ASP A 109 -5.09 13.51 -2.62
N SER A 110 -5.92 12.82 -1.83
CA SER A 110 -5.66 12.54 -0.41
C SER A 110 -4.50 11.57 -0.23
N VAL A 111 -4.48 10.47 -1.00
CA VAL A 111 -3.40 9.48 -0.96
C VAL A 111 -2.08 10.10 -1.39
N ILE A 112 -2.06 10.91 -2.44
CA ILE A 112 -0.88 11.67 -2.88
C ILE A 112 -0.34 12.56 -1.75
N ARG A 113 -1.19 13.41 -1.15
CA ARG A 113 -0.75 14.30 -0.06
C ARG A 113 -0.17 13.54 1.13
N GLN A 114 -0.84 12.46 1.53
CA GLN A 114 -0.39 11.65 2.67
C GLN A 114 0.89 10.89 2.35
N SER A 115 1.03 10.35 1.14
CA SER A 115 2.24 9.66 0.69
C SER A 115 3.44 10.60 0.70
N LEU A 116 3.29 11.81 0.16
CA LEU A 116 4.35 12.82 0.16
C LEU A 116 4.72 13.28 1.57
N ALA A 117 3.72 13.47 2.46
CA ALA A 117 3.98 13.81 3.85
C ALA A 117 4.74 12.70 4.60
N LEU A 118 4.42 11.43 4.35
CA LEU A 118 5.16 10.30 4.92
C LEU A 118 6.56 10.18 4.32
N ALA A 119 6.72 10.48 3.04
CA ALA A 119 8.01 10.43 2.35
C ALA A 119 9.07 11.39 2.94
N GLU A 120 8.64 12.47 3.63
CA GLU A 120 9.56 13.40 4.31
C GLU A 120 10.41 12.72 5.41
N HIS A 121 9.99 11.57 5.91
CA HIS A 121 10.71 10.82 6.94
C HIS A 121 11.73 9.83 6.38
N TYR A 122 11.82 9.69 5.05
CA TYR A 122 12.61 8.66 4.38
C TYR A 122 13.45 9.22 3.24
N ASP A 123 14.59 8.62 2.99
CA ASP A 123 15.42 8.91 1.82
C ASP A 123 14.87 8.17 0.60
N VAL A 124 13.90 8.79 -0.06
CA VAL A 124 13.16 8.24 -1.22
C VAL A 124 13.00 9.29 -2.32
N ASN A 125 12.89 8.85 -3.55
CA ASN A 125 12.54 9.69 -4.68
C ASN A 125 11.07 10.11 -4.59
N LYS A 126 10.79 11.38 -4.29
CA LYS A 126 9.44 11.93 -4.13
C LYS A 126 8.62 11.88 -5.43
N ASP A 127 9.27 11.99 -6.59
CA ASP A 127 8.61 11.84 -7.89
C ASP A 127 8.06 10.42 -8.07
N MET A 128 8.81 9.38 -7.64
CA MET A 128 8.31 8.01 -7.63
C MET A 128 7.13 7.86 -6.66
N VAL A 129 7.23 8.39 -5.43
CA VAL A 129 6.13 8.34 -4.45
C VAL A 129 4.86 8.98 -5.00
N TYR A 130 4.99 10.16 -5.62
CA TYR A 130 3.88 10.88 -6.25
C TYR A 130 3.24 10.07 -7.37
N ALA A 131 4.05 9.54 -8.28
CA ALA A 131 3.56 8.74 -9.39
C ALA A 131 2.87 7.47 -8.91
N ILE A 132 3.45 6.70 -7.98
CA ILE A 132 2.84 5.50 -7.42
C ILE A 132 1.49 5.83 -6.79
N ALA A 133 1.43 6.88 -5.96
CA ALA A 133 0.20 7.32 -5.32
C ALA A 133 -0.89 7.74 -6.33
N ALA A 134 -0.49 8.34 -7.45
CA ALA A 134 -1.42 8.71 -8.52
C ALA A 134 -1.94 7.50 -9.32
N TYR A 135 -1.15 6.45 -9.45
CA TYR A 135 -1.52 5.26 -10.23
C TYR A 135 -2.15 4.14 -9.41
N HIS A 136 -2.10 4.17 -8.07
CA HIS A 136 -2.38 3.01 -7.21
C HIS A 136 -3.71 2.31 -7.50
N ASP A 137 -4.73 3.07 -7.86
CA ASP A 137 -6.10 2.58 -8.12
C ASP A 137 -6.52 2.63 -9.60
N THR A 138 -5.63 3.01 -10.53
CA THR A 138 -5.98 3.07 -11.97
C THR A 138 -6.47 1.73 -12.53
N GLY A 139 -6.06 0.62 -11.95
CA GLY A 139 -6.54 -0.71 -12.31
C GLY A 139 -8.03 -0.96 -12.05
N LEU A 140 -8.73 -0.09 -11.32
CA LEU A 140 -10.19 -0.14 -11.15
C LEU A 140 -10.95 -0.03 -12.47
N VAL A 141 -10.34 0.51 -13.51
CA VAL A 141 -10.91 0.52 -14.87
C VAL A 141 -11.14 -0.89 -15.41
N VAL A 142 -10.38 -1.89 -14.93
CA VAL A 142 -10.45 -3.28 -15.41
C VAL A 142 -11.32 -4.13 -14.49
N ASP A 143 -10.93 -4.28 -13.22
CA ASP A 143 -11.67 -5.09 -12.24
C ASP A 143 -11.30 -4.71 -10.80
N ARG A 144 -12.33 -4.55 -9.95
CA ARG A 144 -12.16 -4.20 -8.54
C ARG A 144 -11.38 -5.24 -7.72
N LYS A 145 -11.48 -6.52 -8.06
CA LYS A 145 -10.83 -7.60 -7.27
C LYS A 145 -9.33 -7.66 -7.52
N THR A 146 -8.92 -7.34 -8.74
CA THR A 146 -7.53 -7.42 -9.21
C THR A 146 -6.91 -6.05 -9.47
N HIS A 147 -7.61 -4.93 -9.14
CA HIS A 147 -7.18 -3.57 -9.47
C HIS A 147 -5.71 -3.28 -9.12
N HIS A 148 -5.23 -3.76 -7.98
CA HIS A 148 -3.85 -3.56 -7.55
C HIS A 148 -2.84 -4.18 -8.54
N LEU A 149 -3.10 -5.39 -9.05
CA LEU A 149 -2.26 -6.04 -10.08
C LEU A 149 -2.36 -5.30 -11.41
N GLU A 150 -3.57 -4.87 -11.77
CA GLU A 150 -3.81 -4.10 -12.98
C GLU A 150 -3.15 -2.71 -12.93
N SER A 151 -3.15 -2.04 -11.77
CA SER A 151 -2.40 -0.79 -11.56
C SER A 151 -0.90 -0.99 -11.80
N GLY A 152 -0.33 -2.06 -11.26
CA GLY A 152 1.07 -2.42 -11.53
C GLY A 152 1.34 -2.71 -13.01
N ARG A 153 0.41 -3.39 -13.70
CA ARG A 153 0.50 -3.62 -15.14
C ARG A 153 0.46 -2.30 -15.94
N ILE A 154 -0.48 -1.41 -15.60
CA ILE A 154 -0.63 -0.09 -16.24
C ILE A 154 0.66 0.72 -16.09
N ILE A 155 1.28 0.75 -14.91
CA ILE A 155 2.57 1.42 -14.70
C ILE A 155 3.66 0.85 -15.62
N ARG A 156 3.78 -0.47 -15.74
CA ARG A 156 4.79 -1.11 -16.62
C ARG A 156 4.57 -0.82 -18.10
N GLU A 157 3.33 -0.68 -18.53
CA GLU A 157 2.95 -0.47 -19.92
C GLU A 157 2.97 1.01 -20.32
N ASP A 158 3.02 1.94 -19.37
CA ASP A 158 3.08 3.36 -19.66
C ASP A 158 4.49 3.79 -20.08
N ALA A 159 4.73 3.81 -21.40
CA ALA A 159 6.02 4.20 -21.97
C ALA A 159 6.42 5.66 -21.68
N ARG A 160 5.47 6.53 -21.29
CA ARG A 160 5.75 7.93 -20.94
C ARG A 160 6.56 8.02 -19.64
N LEU A 161 6.43 7.08 -18.73
CA LEU A 161 7.19 7.04 -17.49
C LEU A 161 8.71 6.94 -17.72
N LEU A 162 9.15 6.41 -18.86
CA LEU A 162 10.57 6.38 -19.26
C LEU A 162 11.17 7.78 -19.50
N GLU A 163 10.35 8.83 -19.58
CA GLU A 163 10.84 10.21 -19.66
C GLU A 163 11.45 10.68 -18.33
N TRP A 164 11.08 10.06 -17.21
CA TRP A 164 11.46 10.47 -15.85
C TRP A 164 12.13 9.37 -15.02
N PHE A 165 11.87 8.10 -15.32
CA PHE A 165 12.29 6.97 -14.53
C PHE A 165 13.00 5.90 -15.38
N THR A 166 13.95 5.20 -14.75
CA THR A 166 14.57 4.01 -15.34
C THR A 166 13.61 2.83 -15.35
N PRO A 167 13.85 1.81 -16.20
CA PRO A 167 13.04 0.58 -16.17
C PRO A 167 13.00 -0.10 -14.80
N GLU A 168 14.09 -0.06 -14.05
CA GLU A 168 14.20 -0.62 -12.72
C GLU A 168 13.35 0.14 -11.70
N GLU A 169 13.31 1.47 -11.77
CA GLU A 169 12.45 2.32 -10.95
C GLU A 169 10.97 2.08 -11.29
N ILE A 170 10.62 1.98 -12.57
CA ILE A 170 9.25 1.64 -13.01
C ILE A 170 8.80 0.30 -12.45
N GLU A 171 9.68 -0.71 -12.41
CA GLU A 171 9.35 -2.00 -11.81
C GLU A 171 9.10 -1.87 -10.30
N VAL A 172 9.91 -1.09 -9.58
CA VAL A 172 9.68 -0.79 -8.15
C VAL A 172 8.35 -0.07 -7.94
N MET A 173 8.02 0.88 -8.81
CA MET A 173 6.74 1.62 -8.77
C MET A 173 5.55 0.69 -9.00
N ALA A 174 5.64 -0.19 -10.00
CA ALA A 174 4.60 -1.17 -10.30
C ALA A 174 4.37 -2.13 -9.14
N GLN A 175 5.45 -2.65 -8.55
CA GLN A 175 5.38 -3.50 -7.36
C GLN A 175 4.77 -2.76 -6.15
N ALA A 176 5.09 -1.49 -5.97
CA ALA A 176 4.51 -0.70 -4.90
C ALA A 176 3.00 -0.49 -5.06
N ALA A 177 2.53 -0.29 -6.30
CA ALA A 177 1.11 -0.23 -6.61
C ALA A 177 0.41 -1.59 -6.38
N GLU A 178 1.05 -2.71 -6.72
CA GLU A 178 0.52 -4.05 -6.42
C GLU A 178 0.38 -4.31 -4.91
N ASP A 179 1.29 -3.77 -4.10
CA ASP A 179 1.38 -4.02 -2.66
C ASP A 179 0.44 -3.14 -1.81
N HIS A 180 -0.25 -2.13 -2.39
CA HIS A 180 -1.03 -1.17 -1.59
C HIS A 180 -2.23 -1.79 -0.89
N ARG A 181 -2.78 -2.90 -1.41
CA ARG A 181 -4.04 -3.48 -0.93
C ARG A 181 -3.97 -3.91 0.53
N ALA A 182 -4.95 -3.48 1.34
CA ALA A 182 -5.00 -3.80 2.78
C ALA A 182 -5.15 -5.30 3.09
N SER A 183 -5.76 -6.08 2.17
CA SER A 183 -5.94 -7.54 2.29
C SER A 183 -4.81 -8.34 1.64
N SER A 184 -3.67 -7.71 1.31
CA SER A 184 -2.48 -8.43 0.85
C SER A 184 -2.01 -9.41 1.93
N ASP A 185 -1.57 -10.60 1.52
CA ASP A 185 -1.06 -11.66 2.38
C ASP A 185 0.43 -11.49 2.73
N HIS A 186 1.09 -10.51 2.13
CA HIS A 186 2.51 -10.22 2.34
C HIS A 186 2.76 -8.75 2.70
N GLU A 187 3.92 -8.50 3.28
CA GLU A 187 4.44 -7.16 3.53
C GLU A 187 4.81 -6.48 2.20
N PRO A 188 4.55 -5.17 2.04
CA PRO A 188 5.00 -4.45 0.86
C PRO A 188 6.51 -4.60 0.61
N ARG A 189 6.87 -4.93 -0.64
CA ARG A 189 8.23 -5.29 -1.06
C ARG A 189 9.25 -4.15 -0.92
N SER A 190 8.79 -2.91 -0.90
CA SER A 190 9.65 -1.73 -0.84
C SER A 190 9.11 -0.69 0.15
N ILE A 191 9.97 0.27 0.53
CA ILE A 191 9.54 1.43 1.31
C ILE A 191 8.48 2.26 0.56
N TYR A 192 8.54 2.34 -0.77
CA TYR A 192 7.55 2.98 -1.60
C TYR A 192 6.16 2.34 -1.45
N GLY A 193 6.10 1.00 -1.51
CA GLY A 193 4.87 0.24 -1.27
C GLY A 193 4.33 0.46 0.15
N LYS A 194 5.19 0.50 1.17
CA LYS A 194 4.79 0.78 2.55
C LYS A 194 4.18 2.18 2.70
N ILE A 195 4.82 3.20 2.11
CA ILE A 195 4.34 4.59 2.17
C ILE A 195 2.96 4.71 1.52
N VAL A 196 2.79 4.22 0.28
CA VAL A 196 1.52 4.34 -0.43
C VAL A 196 0.43 3.47 0.20
N ALA A 197 0.75 2.24 0.59
CA ALA A 197 -0.17 1.39 1.32
C ALA A 197 -0.62 2.02 2.66
N GLU A 198 0.26 2.69 3.38
CA GLU A 198 -0.07 3.39 4.62
C GLU A 198 -0.95 4.62 4.36
N ALA A 199 -0.63 5.39 3.31
CA ALA A 199 -1.37 6.60 2.93
C ALA A 199 -2.79 6.28 2.44
N ASP A 200 -2.97 5.16 1.73
CA ASP A 200 -4.29 4.68 1.29
C ASP A 200 -5.19 4.24 2.46
N ARG A 201 -4.60 3.91 3.61
CA ARG A 201 -5.36 3.55 4.81
C ARG A 201 -5.86 4.79 5.54
N LEU A 202 -6.90 5.43 5.01
CA LEU A 202 -7.57 6.53 5.70
C LEU A 202 -8.28 5.99 6.96
N ILE A 203 -7.64 6.11 8.12
CA ILE A 203 -8.22 5.73 9.39
C ILE A 203 -8.89 6.97 10.02
N ASP A 204 -10.19 7.04 9.83
CA ASP A 204 -11.11 7.95 10.49
C ASP A 204 -12.34 7.16 10.90
N THR A 205 -12.63 7.15 12.20
CA THR A 205 -13.65 6.27 12.77
C THR A 205 -15.03 6.49 12.14
N ASP A 206 -15.48 7.73 12.02
CA ASP A 206 -16.83 8.03 11.52
C ASP A 206 -16.94 7.70 10.03
N THR A 207 -15.91 7.99 9.24
CA THR A 207 -15.82 7.62 7.83
C THR A 207 -15.83 6.11 7.64
N ILE A 208 -15.07 5.35 8.45
CA ILE A 208 -15.02 3.89 8.39
C ILE A 208 -16.38 3.28 8.70
N LEU A 209 -17.04 3.71 9.78
CA LEU A 209 -18.38 3.22 10.14
C LEU A 209 -19.39 3.52 9.02
N ARG A 210 -19.42 4.75 8.53
CA ARG A 210 -20.33 5.18 7.46
C ARG A 210 -20.11 4.41 6.16
N ARG A 211 -18.87 4.29 5.68
CA ARG A 211 -18.53 3.51 4.48
C ARG A 211 -18.89 2.02 4.63
N THR A 212 -18.67 1.44 5.81
CA THR A 212 -19.03 0.05 6.08
C THR A 212 -20.54 -0.19 5.96
N VAL A 213 -21.37 0.73 6.45
CA VAL A 213 -22.83 0.66 6.32
C VAL A 213 -23.25 0.89 4.87
N GLN A 214 -22.71 1.92 4.21
CA GLN A 214 -23.00 2.24 2.79
C GLN A 214 -22.67 1.05 1.87
N TYR A 215 -21.56 0.39 2.11
CA TYR A 215 -21.19 -0.82 1.36
C TYR A 215 -22.27 -1.90 1.46
N GLY A 216 -22.86 -2.08 2.64
CA GLY A 216 -23.95 -3.02 2.83
C GLY A 216 -25.17 -2.69 1.98
N PHE A 217 -25.60 -1.44 1.96
CA PHE A 217 -26.72 -1.01 1.12
C PHE A 217 -26.48 -1.24 -0.38
N ALA A 218 -25.26 -0.98 -0.84
CA ALA A 218 -24.91 -1.11 -2.25
C ALA A 218 -24.79 -2.57 -2.73
N HIS A 219 -24.30 -3.47 -1.87
CA HIS A 219 -23.92 -4.83 -2.27
C HIS A 219 -24.87 -5.93 -1.76
N TYR A 220 -25.65 -5.62 -0.70
CA TYR A 220 -26.59 -6.57 -0.06
C TYR A 220 -27.95 -5.90 0.19
N PRO A 221 -28.60 -5.34 -0.85
CA PRO A 221 -29.85 -4.59 -0.69
C PRO A 221 -31.01 -5.43 -0.15
N GLU A 222 -30.93 -6.76 -0.26
CA GLU A 222 -31.92 -7.72 0.20
C GLU A 222 -31.87 -8.02 1.70
N MET A 223 -30.75 -7.67 2.37
CA MET A 223 -30.58 -7.91 3.80
C MET A 223 -31.50 -7.04 4.65
N SER A 224 -32.07 -7.61 5.70
CA SER A 224 -32.81 -6.86 6.72
C SER A 224 -31.89 -5.86 7.45
N ARG A 225 -32.52 -4.93 8.21
CA ARG A 225 -31.79 -3.97 9.03
C ARG A 225 -30.83 -4.66 10.00
N GLU A 226 -31.30 -5.69 10.68
CA GLU A 226 -30.56 -6.46 11.65
C GLU A 226 -29.37 -7.19 11.02
N GLU A 227 -29.55 -7.78 9.85
CA GLU A 227 -28.48 -8.45 9.09
C GLU A 227 -27.43 -7.46 8.59
N GLN A 228 -27.84 -6.29 8.09
CA GLN A 228 -26.93 -5.23 7.65
C GLN A 228 -26.05 -4.71 8.80
N ILE A 229 -26.63 -4.50 9.98
CA ILE A 229 -25.91 -4.04 11.17
C ILE A 229 -24.95 -5.12 11.65
N ALA A 230 -25.40 -6.38 11.74
CA ALA A 230 -24.54 -7.51 12.15
C ALA A 230 -23.35 -7.69 11.18
N ARG A 231 -23.60 -7.61 9.88
CA ARG A 231 -22.55 -7.65 8.84
C ARG A 231 -21.54 -6.51 9.02
N ALA A 232 -22.02 -5.29 9.25
CA ALA A 232 -21.15 -4.13 9.44
C ALA A 232 -20.24 -4.32 10.66
N ILE A 233 -20.80 -4.75 11.80
CA ILE A 233 -20.03 -5.02 13.02
C ILE A 233 -19.02 -6.14 12.79
N ALA A 234 -19.43 -7.26 12.16
CA ALA A 234 -18.53 -8.37 11.85
C ALA A 234 -17.33 -7.92 11.00
N HIS A 235 -17.58 -7.10 9.94
CA HIS A 235 -16.52 -6.55 9.10
C HIS A 235 -15.57 -5.62 9.87
N LEU A 236 -16.10 -4.80 10.80
CA LEU A 236 -15.28 -3.92 11.62
C LEU A 236 -14.34 -4.74 12.53
N HIS A 237 -14.83 -5.84 13.11
CA HIS A 237 -14.00 -6.75 13.91
C HIS A 237 -12.95 -7.46 13.06
N GLU A 238 -13.33 -8.01 11.91
CA GLU A 238 -12.43 -8.76 11.03
C GLU A 238 -11.28 -7.91 10.51
N LYS A 239 -11.58 -6.69 10.08
CA LYS A 239 -10.60 -5.81 9.44
C LYS A 239 -9.85 -4.94 10.42
N TYR A 240 -10.56 -4.28 11.34
CA TYR A 240 -10.02 -3.16 12.11
C TYR A 240 -9.78 -3.47 13.60
N ALA A 241 -10.30 -4.55 14.17
CA ALA A 241 -10.05 -4.88 15.58
C ALA A 241 -8.56 -5.18 15.82
N GLU A 242 -8.17 -5.21 17.09
CA GLU A 242 -6.84 -5.64 17.51
C GLU A 242 -6.60 -7.08 17.02
N GLY A 243 -5.63 -7.27 16.15
CA GLY A 243 -5.39 -8.55 15.47
C GLY A 243 -6.14 -8.75 14.16
N GLY A 244 -6.96 -7.78 13.70
CA GLY A 244 -7.58 -7.78 12.38
C GLY A 244 -6.56 -7.78 11.24
N TYR A 245 -7.04 -7.98 10.01
CA TYR A 245 -6.11 -8.10 8.86
C TYR A 245 -5.50 -6.78 8.41
N LEU A 246 -6.03 -5.61 8.84
CA LEU A 246 -5.42 -4.32 8.51
C LEU A 246 -4.04 -4.22 9.17
N LYS A 247 -3.01 -3.98 8.36
CA LYS A 247 -1.63 -3.76 8.82
C LYS A 247 -1.21 -2.33 8.51
N LEU A 248 -0.46 -1.74 9.44
CA LEU A 248 0.20 -0.45 9.29
C LEU A 248 1.70 -0.67 9.13
N TRP A 249 2.34 0.16 8.29
CA TRP A 249 3.71 -0.09 7.86
C TRP A 249 4.66 1.05 8.22
N ILE A 250 4.13 2.26 8.50
CA ILE A 250 4.92 3.48 8.72
C ILE A 250 4.70 3.98 10.14
N PRO A 251 5.71 3.87 11.03
CA PRO A 251 5.59 4.29 12.44
C PRO A 251 5.26 5.78 12.62
N GLU A 252 5.73 6.63 11.71
CA GLU A 252 5.54 8.08 11.72
C GLU A 252 4.12 8.49 11.32
N SER A 253 3.35 7.55 10.77
CA SER A 253 1.96 7.78 10.37
C SER A 253 1.07 8.04 11.59
N PRO A 254 0.13 9.00 11.51
CA PRO A 254 -0.89 9.19 12.52
C PRO A 254 -1.89 8.03 12.63
N ASN A 255 -1.91 7.13 11.65
CA ASN A 255 -2.85 6.01 11.57
C ASN A 255 -2.79 5.09 12.80
N ALA A 256 -1.60 4.85 13.36
CA ALA A 256 -1.48 4.01 14.56
C ALA A 256 -2.23 4.58 15.77
N GLY A 257 -2.24 5.91 15.93
CA GLY A 257 -3.03 6.60 16.95
C GLY A 257 -4.52 6.43 16.72
N ARG A 258 -4.97 6.75 15.51
CA ARG A 258 -6.37 6.66 15.07
C ARG A 258 -6.92 5.23 15.14
N LEU A 259 -6.09 4.24 14.78
CA LEU A 259 -6.49 2.84 14.86
C LEU A 259 -6.68 2.39 16.32
N ARG A 260 -5.87 2.86 17.27
CA ARG A 260 -6.09 2.61 18.70
C ARG A 260 -7.41 3.22 19.22
N GLU A 261 -7.80 4.38 18.72
CA GLU A 261 -9.10 4.99 19.04
C GLU A 261 -10.25 4.13 18.51
N LEU A 262 -10.14 3.64 17.29
CA LEU A 262 -11.12 2.72 16.70
C LEU A 262 -11.18 1.39 17.47
N TRP A 263 -10.04 0.81 17.91
CA TRP A 263 -10.02 -0.37 18.77
C TRP A 263 -10.74 -0.14 20.11
N ALA A 264 -10.56 1.05 20.69
CA ALA A 264 -11.25 1.41 21.92
C ALA A 264 -12.77 1.47 21.74
N LEU A 265 -13.25 1.92 20.57
CA LEU A 265 -14.67 1.88 20.23
C LEU A 265 -15.15 0.45 19.98
N ILE A 266 -14.43 -0.35 19.18
CA ILE A 266 -14.80 -1.74 18.86
C ILE A 266 -14.94 -2.59 20.13
N ARG A 267 -14.10 -2.38 21.15
CA ARG A 267 -14.20 -3.07 22.42
C ARG A 267 -15.42 -2.66 23.27
N ARG A 268 -16.04 -1.52 22.99
CA ARG A 268 -17.29 -1.05 23.64
C ARG A 268 -18.48 -1.42 22.78
N GLU A 269 -18.83 -2.71 22.75
CA GLU A 269 -19.80 -3.30 21.83
C GLU A 269 -21.15 -2.55 21.80
N ASP A 270 -21.68 -2.15 22.96
CA ASP A 270 -22.94 -1.40 23.04
C ASP A 270 -22.84 -0.03 22.35
N GLU A 271 -21.71 0.69 22.51
CA GLU A 271 -21.49 1.98 21.85
C GLU A 271 -21.27 1.80 20.35
N LEU A 272 -20.52 0.79 19.94
CA LEU A 272 -20.33 0.47 18.54
C LEU A 272 -21.66 0.15 17.86
N LEU A 273 -22.47 -0.72 18.48
CA LEU A 273 -23.80 -1.08 17.97
C LEU A 273 -24.66 0.17 17.78
N LEU A 274 -24.78 1.01 18.83
CA LEU A 274 -25.56 2.24 18.77
C LEU A 274 -25.11 3.18 17.66
N ARG A 275 -23.79 3.36 17.46
CA ARG A 275 -23.25 4.20 16.37
C ARG A 275 -23.59 3.63 14.98
N VAL A 276 -23.43 2.34 14.79
CA VAL A 276 -23.75 1.66 13.51
C VAL A 276 -25.25 1.76 13.22
N GLU A 277 -26.13 1.57 14.22
CA GLU A 277 -27.58 1.73 14.09
C GLU A 277 -27.96 3.15 13.68
N ASN A 278 -27.43 4.16 14.35
CA ASN A 278 -27.67 5.55 14.04
C ASN A 278 -27.27 5.91 12.60
N ILE A 279 -26.09 5.47 12.17
CA ILE A 279 -25.60 5.68 10.80
C ILE A 279 -26.50 4.97 9.79
N TYR A 280 -26.91 3.74 10.09
CA TYR A 280 -27.83 2.99 9.23
C TYR A 280 -29.14 3.77 9.02
N ASP A 281 -29.74 4.24 10.12
CA ASP A 281 -31.02 4.95 10.09
C ASP A 281 -30.90 6.32 9.39
N GLU A 282 -29.77 7.04 9.54
CA GLU A 282 -29.45 8.26 8.80
C GLU A 282 -29.34 8.06 7.28
N ILE A 283 -28.71 6.98 6.83
CA ILE A 283 -28.47 6.72 5.39
C ILE A 283 -29.77 6.25 4.71
N LYS A 284 -30.63 5.56 5.44
CA LYS A 284 -31.88 5.00 4.89
C LYS A 284 -32.98 6.06 4.65
N ILE A 285 -32.83 7.26 5.20
CA ILE A 285 -33.78 8.38 4.99
C ILE A 285 -33.59 8.96 3.61
#